data_042489e5ba9f4e765190a8ad6086f169
#
_entry.id   042489e5ba9f4e765190a8ad6086f169
#
_cell.length_a   1.000
_cell.length_b   1.000
_cell.length_c   1.000
_cell.angle_alpha   90.00
_cell.angle_beta   90.00
_cell.angle_gamma   90.00
#
_symmetry.space_group_name_H-M   'P 1'
#
loop_
_entity.id
_entity.type
_entity.pdbx_description
1 polymer ?
#
loop_
_entity_poly.entity_id
_entity_poly.type
_entity_poly.pdbx_seq_one_letter_code
_entity_poly.pdbx_strand_id
1 'polypeptide(L)'
;MADFGKYFRAYMYMQDILKNDFTYNYITEGLKDGDKGEDKLDGKTNEKVIDMEWVVAIEETLPYIQKAIDEQRRFIKQVDNVVRVELAKKIGPESVKHLSQHTNFIAKVEGDMVTPNKILTIEREESFAIYENRVLMTLIRKALHFVDDKYSKMKDVPNDSYNKISMVRHIDFNEKKVDFNLNYINESHETLADDLDVLDVSQLSDFDRIRRIRTTLNEFLNTQLIKEISKEPEVRPPLMQTNLLKKNPNFKRVVELWNFLDSYKRKGFEVVSEEYNGKMTDTVQQDVYFAMGFQHFMMSIATNPALRSILKEQYDAENARIAEEESKPQKTREAVMKAQLDAVRKEEMEIRLREIREREK
;
A
#
# COMPACT_ATOMS: atom_id res chain seq x y z
N MET A 1 -23.20 -7.01 0.56
CA MET A 1 -22.63 -6.72 1.91
C MET A 1 -23.08 -7.82 2.86
N ALA A 2 -22.14 -8.51 3.50
CA ALA A 2 -22.46 -9.45 4.58
C ALA A 2 -23.13 -8.65 5.72
N ASP A 3 -24.23 -9.17 6.26
CA ASP A 3 -24.95 -8.51 7.34
C ASP A 3 -24.15 -8.69 8.66
N PHE A 4 -23.17 -7.80 8.85
CA PHE A 4 -22.32 -7.77 10.04
C PHE A 4 -23.14 -7.76 11.34
N GLY A 5 -24.33 -7.15 11.30
CA GLY A 5 -25.24 -7.14 12.45
C GLY A 5 -25.71 -8.53 12.88
N LYS A 6 -25.82 -9.49 11.97
CA LYS A 6 -26.17 -10.89 12.33
C LYS A 6 -25.03 -11.58 13.05
N TYR A 7 -23.79 -11.42 12.56
CA TYR A 7 -22.60 -12.00 13.20
C TYR A 7 -22.36 -11.38 14.57
N PHE A 8 -22.51 -10.08 14.71
CA PHE A 8 -22.34 -9.40 15.99
C PHE A 8 -23.40 -9.83 17.01
N ARG A 9 -24.66 -9.97 16.62
CA ARG A 9 -25.72 -10.51 17.49
C ARG A 9 -25.44 -11.95 17.90
N ALA A 10 -24.97 -12.79 16.98
CA ALA A 10 -24.58 -14.16 17.30
C ALA A 10 -23.41 -14.21 18.30
N TYR A 11 -22.43 -13.34 18.15
CA TYR A 11 -21.29 -13.20 19.07
C TYR A 11 -21.74 -12.75 20.47
N MET A 12 -22.59 -11.72 20.55
CA MET A 12 -23.13 -11.25 21.84
C MET A 12 -24.00 -12.31 22.54
N TYR A 13 -24.83 -12.99 21.77
CA TYR A 13 -25.62 -14.12 22.25
C TYR A 13 -24.74 -15.25 22.81
N MET A 14 -23.66 -15.58 22.13
CA MET A 14 -22.67 -16.54 22.58
C MET A 14 -22.02 -16.13 23.90
N GLN A 15 -21.64 -14.87 24.04
CA GLN A 15 -21.06 -14.34 25.30
C GLN A 15 -22.02 -14.40 26.46
N ASP A 16 -23.29 -14.10 26.23
CA ASP A 16 -24.32 -14.13 27.31
C ASP A 16 -24.63 -15.57 27.74
N ILE A 17 -24.62 -16.50 26.78
CA ILE A 17 -24.75 -17.94 27.04
C ILE A 17 -23.60 -18.44 27.94
N LEU A 18 -22.37 -18.03 27.65
CA LEU A 18 -21.18 -18.45 28.40
C LEU A 18 -21.10 -17.86 29.80
N LYS A 19 -21.79 -16.76 30.09
CA LYS A 19 -21.93 -16.20 31.44
C LYS A 19 -22.89 -16.98 32.29
N ASN A 20 -23.73 -17.84 31.71
CA ASN A 20 -24.69 -18.64 32.43
C ASN A 20 -24.00 -19.88 33.00
N ASP A 21 -24.00 -20.01 34.32
CA ASP A 21 -23.35 -21.11 35.05
C ASP A 21 -23.82 -22.50 34.59
N PHE A 22 -25.10 -22.64 34.26
CA PHE A 22 -25.63 -23.90 33.74
C PHE A 22 -25.00 -24.27 32.41
N THR A 23 -24.92 -23.31 31.51
CA THR A 23 -24.35 -23.53 30.15
C THR A 23 -22.86 -23.79 30.22
N TYR A 24 -22.17 -23.00 31.05
CA TYR A 24 -20.73 -23.17 31.27
C TYR A 24 -20.41 -24.57 31.82
N ASN A 25 -21.14 -24.98 32.86
CA ASN A 25 -20.97 -26.31 33.46
C ASN A 25 -21.35 -27.43 32.50
N TYR A 26 -22.42 -27.27 31.71
CA TYR A 26 -22.81 -28.25 30.70
C TYR A 26 -21.72 -28.49 29.66
N ILE A 27 -21.08 -27.40 29.17
CA ILE A 27 -19.98 -27.48 28.21
C ILE A 27 -18.74 -28.08 28.87
N THR A 28 -18.36 -27.62 30.05
CA THR A 28 -17.12 -28.03 30.72
C THR A 28 -17.18 -29.44 31.27
N GLU A 29 -18.31 -29.90 31.78
CA GLU A 29 -18.48 -31.28 32.23
C GLU A 29 -18.44 -32.27 31.08
N GLY A 30 -19.03 -31.92 29.94
CA GLY A 30 -18.98 -32.74 28.74
C GLY A 30 -17.59 -32.89 28.11
N LEU A 31 -16.67 -31.96 28.39
CA LEU A 31 -15.29 -31.99 27.89
C LEU A 31 -14.30 -32.70 28.82
N LYS A 32 -14.69 -33.02 30.05
CA LYS A 32 -13.80 -33.62 31.06
C LYS A 32 -13.53 -35.10 30.88
N ASP A 33 -14.44 -35.85 30.29
CA ASP A 33 -14.34 -37.29 30.18
C ASP A 33 -13.96 -37.73 28.75
N GLY A 34 -12.72 -38.18 28.58
CA GLY A 34 -12.35 -39.02 27.49
C GLY A 34 -11.57 -38.38 26.33
N ASP A 35 -10.41 -37.85 26.64
CA ASP A 35 -9.50 -37.37 25.61
C ASP A 35 -8.75 -38.50 24.91
N LYS A 36 -9.36 -39.10 23.89
CA LYS A 36 -8.71 -40.00 22.94
C LYS A 36 -8.87 -39.41 21.54
N GLY A 37 -7.88 -38.69 21.09
CA GLY A 37 -7.94 -38.11 19.76
C GLY A 37 -6.59 -37.66 19.24
N GLU A 38 -6.55 -37.30 17.97
CA GLU A 38 -5.38 -36.74 17.31
C GLU A 38 -5.63 -35.32 16.93
N ASP A 39 -4.70 -34.42 17.32
CA ASP A 39 -4.67 -33.04 16.90
C ASP A 39 -3.51 -32.84 15.96
N LYS A 40 -3.80 -32.29 14.80
CA LYS A 40 -2.78 -31.93 13.80
C LYS A 40 -2.98 -30.48 13.41
N LEU A 41 -1.91 -29.73 13.49
CA LEU A 41 -1.82 -28.38 12.99
C LEU A 41 -0.80 -28.39 11.84
N ASP A 42 -1.29 -28.24 10.63
CA ASP A 42 -0.48 -28.11 9.43
C ASP A 42 -0.66 -26.70 8.89
N GLY A 43 0.42 -25.99 8.67
CA GLY A 43 0.35 -24.67 8.09
C GLY A 43 1.55 -24.37 7.23
N LYS A 44 1.31 -23.59 6.19
CA LYS A 44 2.32 -23.02 5.33
C LYS A 44 1.97 -21.57 5.07
N THR A 45 2.87 -20.69 5.42
CA THR A 45 2.74 -19.28 5.14
C THR A 45 3.89 -18.89 4.22
N ASN A 46 3.57 -18.33 3.07
CA ASN A 46 4.54 -17.71 2.18
C ASN A 46 4.35 -16.20 2.30
N GLU A 47 5.30 -15.53 2.92
CA GLU A 47 5.30 -14.10 3.07
C GLU A 47 6.37 -13.48 2.17
N LYS A 48 6.00 -12.43 1.43
CA LYS A 48 6.95 -11.65 0.63
C LYS A 48 7.51 -10.53 1.47
N VAL A 49 8.79 -10.58 1.75
CA VAL A 49 9.51 -9.49 2.42
C VAL A 49 10.20 -8.66 1.35
N ILE A 50 9.74 -7.42 1.20
CA ILE A 50 10.29 -6.49 0.20
C ILE A 50 11.57 -5.86 0.75
N ASP A 51 12.61 -5.82 -0.09
CA ASP A 51 13.82 -5.06 0.23
C ASP A 51 13.53 -3.57 0.10
N MET A 52 13.27 -2.93 1.24
CA MET A 52 12.89 -1.52 1.29
C MET A 52 14.00 -0.56 0.88
N GLU A 53 15.27 -1.01 0.78
CA GLU A 53 16.40 -0.15 0.41
C GLU A 53 16.18 0.49 -0.97
N TRP A 54 15.78 -0.28 -1.98
CA TRP A 54 15.55 0.25 -3.32
C TRP A 54 14.25 1.07 -3.40
N VAL A 55 13.22 0.72 -2.63
CA VAL A 55 11.95 1.46 -2.58
C VAL A 55 12.21 2.87 -2.05
N VAL A 56 12.86 2.96 -0.89
CA VAL A 56 13.20 4.24 -0.25
C VAL A 56 14.14 5.07 -1.12
N ALA A 57 15.17 4.46 -1.73
CA ALA A 57 16.10 5.17 -2.60
C ALA A 57 15.40 5.86 -3.78
N ILE A 58 14.42 5.18 -4.39
CA ILE A 58 13.65 5.79 -5.49
C ILE A 58 12.69 6.84 -4.94
N GLU A 59 11.89 6.55 -3.89
CA GLU A 59 10.93 7.50 -3.31
C GLU A 59 11.58 8.82 -2.90
N GLU A 60 12.70 8.76 -2.21
CA GLU A 60 13.44 9.97 -1.79
C GLU A 60 13.94 10.80 -2.98
N THR A 61 14.15 10.16 -4.12
CA THR A 61 14.66 10.85 -5.32
C THR A 61 13.53 11.46 -6.17
N LEU A 62 12.29 10.94 -6.12
CA LEU A 62 11.16 11.45 -6.92
C LEU A 62 10.96 12.98 -6.84
N PRO A 63 11.00 13.62 -5.65
CA PRO A 63 10.83 15.07 -5.56
C PRO A 63 11.93 15.85 -6.27
N TYR A 64 13.15 15.32 -6.31
CA TYR A 64 14.28 15.95 -6.99
C TYR A 64 14.19 15.80 -8.50
N ILE A 65 13.69 14.65 -8.99
CA ILE A 65 13.36 14.42 -10.39
C ILE A 65 12.28 15.42 -10.83
N GLN A 66 11.20 15.56 -10.06
CA GLN A 66 10.14 16.54 -10.34
C GLN A 66 10.70 17.96 -10.47
N LYS A 67 11.50 18.42 -9.49
CA LYS A 67 12.14 19.73 -9.54
C LYS A 67 13.06 19.89 -10.76
N ALA A 68 13.80 18.84 -11.14
CA ALA A 68 14.65 18.89 -12.31
C ALA A 68 13.85 18.98 -13.62
N ILE A 69 12.67 18.36 -13.69
CA ILE A 69 11.72 18.48 -14.81
C ILE A 69 11.15 19.90 -14.87
N ASP A 70 10.76 20.47 -13.73
CA ASP A 70 10.14 21.80 -13.65
C ASP A 70 11.13 22.91 -14.00
N GLU A 71 12.44 22.74 -13.78
CA GLU A 71 13.48 23.68 -14.16
C GLU A 71 13.56 23.91 -15.68
N GLN A 72 13.06 22.98 -16.51
CA GLN A 72 12.96 23.03 -17.99
C GLN A 72 14.17 23.66 -18.67
N ARG A 73 15.35 23.13 -18.41
CA ARG A 73 16.58 23.69 -18.97
C ARG A 73 16.63 23.48 -20.48
N ARG A 74 16.98 24.54 -21.17
CA ARG A 74 17.02 24.62 -22.63
C ARG A 74 18.26 25.36 -23.11
N PHE A 75 18.67 25.09 -24.33
CA PHE A 75 19.68 25.87 -25.01
C PHE A 75 19.15 26.39 -26.34
N ILE A 76 19.79 27.45 -26.83
CA ILE A 76 19.43 28.01 -28.10
C ILE A 76 20.28 27.31 -29.17
N LYS A 77 19.64 26.51 -30.00
CA LYS A 77 20.28 25.89 -31.19
C LYS A 77 20.13 26.83 -32.37
N GLN A 78 21.21 27.03 -33.06
CA GLN A 78 21.18 27.69 -34.39
C GLN A 78 20.90 26.62 -35.43
N VAL A 79 19.86 26.87 -36.22
CA VAL A 79 19.46 25.97 -37.33
C VAL A 79 19.60 26.73 -38.64
N ASP A 80 20.41 26.19 -39.50
CA ASP A 80 20.64 26.74 -40.82
C ASP A 80 19.56 26.25 -41.79
N ASN A 81 18.67 27.16 -42.21
CA ASN A 81 17.57 26.88 -43.12
C ASN A 81 17.74 27.64 -44.41
N VAL A 82 17.72 26.94 -45.57
CA VAL A 82 17.70 27.57 -46.89
C VAL A 82 16.24 27.78 -47.30
N VAL A 83 15.81 29.04 -47.26
CA VAL A 83 14.42 29.45 -47.55
C VAL A 83 14.37 30.34 -48.79
N ARG A 84 13.17 30.50 -49.36
CA ARG A 84 12.96 31.53 -50.42
C ARG A 84 13.20 32.92 -49.84
N VAL A 85 13.75 33.81 -50.64
CA VAL A 85 14.10 35.17 -50.19
C VAL A 85 12.91 35.91 -49.55
N GLU A 86 11.71 35.71 -50.09
CA GLU A 86 10.47 36.31 -49.56
C GLU A 86 10.14 35.85 -48.14
N LEU A 87 10.62 34.68 -47.73
CA LEU A 87 10.39 34.05 -46.42
C LEU A 87 11.56 34.30 -45.47
N ALA A 88 12.62 34.95 -45.92
CA ALA A 88 13.81 35.18 -45.10
C ALA A 88 13.55 36.28 -44.07
N LYS A 89 13.48 35.91 -42.75
CA LYS A 89 13.28 36.84 -41.68
C LYS A 89 14.52 37.62 -41.27
N LYS A 90 15.71 37.02 -41.44
CA LYS A 90 16.97 37.65 -41.04
C LYS A 90 18.10 37.18 -41.98
N ILE A 91 18.79 38.14 -42.60
CA ILE A 91 19.94 37.92 -43.48
C ILE A 91 21.18 38.38 -42.71
N GLY A 92 22.19 37.54 -42.61
CA GLY A 92 23.46 37.86 -41.96
C GLY A 92 24.67 37.68 -42.90
N PRO A 93 25.90 38.01 -42.45
CA PRO A 93 27.11 37.79 -43.23
C PRO A 93 27.29 36.33 -43.68
N GLU A 94 26.85 35.38 -42.87
CA GLU A 94 26.93 33.96 -43.20
C GLU A 94 25.98 33.56 -44.34
N SER A 95 24.81 34.22 -44.43
CA SER A 95 23.87 34.04 -45.53
C SER A 95 24.48 34.48 -46.86
N VAL A 96 25.22 35.60 -46.86
CA VAL A 96 25.92 36.11 -48.03
C VAL A 96 27.09 35.19 -48.42
N LYS A 97 27.85 34.75 -47.43
CA LYS A 97 28.94 33.79 -47.65
C LYS A 97 28.44 32.49 -48.26
N HIS A 98 27.33 31.97 -47.73
CA HIS A 98 26.68 30.76 -48.22
C HIS A 98 26.19 30.96 -49.67
N LEU A 99 25.59 32.12 -49.99
CA LEU A 99 25.13 32.45 -51.32
C LEU A 99 26.29 32.51 -52.33
N SER A 100 27.45 33.04 -51.94
CA SER A 100 28.64 33.09 -52.81
C SER A 100 29.20 31.72 -53.10
N GLN A 101 28.99 30.74 -52.25
CA GLN A 101 29.40 29.35 -52.45
C GLN A 101 28.36 28.52 -53.22
N HIS A 102 27.09 28.97 -53.27
CA HIS A 102 25.97 28.26 -53.90
C HIS A 102 25.30 29.16 -54.95
N THR A 103 25.97 29.39 -56.06
CA THR A 103 25.52 30.26 -57.17
C THR A 103 24.22 29.78 -57.82
N ASN A 104 23.83 28.53 -57.66
CA ASN A 104 22.54 27.99 -58.10
C ASN A 104 21.32 28.60 -57.36
N PHE A 105 21.54 29.33 -56.27
CA PHE A 105 20.50 30.05 -55.54
C PHE A 105 20.33 31.49 -56.01
N ILE A 106 21.11 31.93 -56.99
CA ILE A 106 21.03 33.25 -57.61
C ILE A 106 20.04 33.18 -58.76
N ALA A 107 18.99 33.98 -58.72
CA ALA A 107 18.01 34.06 -59.81
C ALA A 107 18.46 35.03 -60.95
N LYS A 108 19.05 36.17 -60.56
CA LYS A 108 19.44 37.21 -61.51
C LYS A 108 20.65 38.04 -61.00
N VAL A 109 21.49 38.43 -61.89
CA VAL A 109 22.61 39.33 -61.62
C VAL A 109 22.48 40.52 -62.59
N GLU A 110 22.32 41.72 -62.05
CA GLU A 110 22.27 42.98 -62.83
C GLU A 110 23.36 43.95 -62.37
N GLY A 111 24.47 44.00 -63.03
CA GLY A 111 25.64 44.77 -62.61
C GLY A 111 26.14 44.30 -61.26
N ASP A 112 26.14 45.18 -60.26
CA ASP A 112 26.58 44.87 -58.92
C ASP A 112 25.45 44.31 -58.05
N MET A 113 24.22 44.23 -58.56
CA MET A 113 23.06 43.74 -57.83
C MET A 113 22.83 42.24 -58.10
N VAL A 114 22.80 41.45 -57.02
CA VAL A 114 22.52 40.04 -57.03
C VAL A 114 21.15 39.76 -56.37
N THR A 115 20.22 39.19 -57.14
CA THR A 115 18.90 38.81 -56.65
C THR A 115 18.87 37.31 -56.40
N PRO A 116 18.89 36.82 -55.17
CA PRO A 116 18.80 35.41 -54.88
C PRO A 116 17.36 34.89 -54.98
N ASN A 117 17.17 33.65 -55.33
CA ASN A 117 15.91 32.92 -55.27
C ASN A 117 15.75 32.26 -53.89
N LYS A 118 16.85 31.76 -53.34
CA LYS A 118 16.93 31.15 -52.02
C LYS A 118 18.09 31.74 -51.24
N ILE A 119 17.95 31.82 -49.91
CA ILE A 119 19.00 32.32 -49.07
C ILE A 119 19.04 31.52 -47.75
N LEU A 120 20.24 31.38 -47.21
CA LEU A 120 20.44 30.78 -45.92
C LEU A 120 19.95 31.77 -44.85
N THR A 121 19.06 31.32 -43.99
CA THR A 121 18.68 32.03 -42.75
C THR A 121 19.11 31.20 -41.54
N ILE A 122 19.65 31.90 -40.55
CA ILE A 122 19.99 31.29 -39.25
C ILE A 122 18.86 31.54 -38.30
N GLU A 123 18.07 30.52 -38.07
CA GLU A 123 16.99 30.56 -37.08
C GLU A 123 17.53 30.10 -35.74
N ARG A 124 16.98 30.68 -34.65
CA ARG A 124 17.31 30.29 -33.30
C ARG A 124 16.12 29.50 -32.75
N GLU A 125 16.32 28.21 -32.55
CA GLU A 125 15.34 27.33 -31.93
C GLU A 125 15.75 26.97 -30.54
N GLU A 126 14.77 26.96 -29.64
CA GLU A 126 14.97 26.43 -28.29
C GLU A 126 14.98 24.91 -28.35
N SER A 127 15.97 24.29 -27.78
CA SER A 127 16.09 22.85 -27.71
C SER A 127 16.27 22.39 -26.29
N PHE A 128 15.50 21.41 -25.89
CA PHE A 128 15.60 20.73 -24.59
C PHE A 128 16.57 19.54 -24.61
N ALA A 129 17.13 19.22 -25.77
CA ALA A 129 18.01 18.06 -25.99
C ALA A 129 19.43 18.26 -25.42
N ILE A 130 19.53 18.83 -24.21
CA ILE A 130 20.80 18.91 -23.47
C ILE A 130 21.15 17.58 -22.83
N TYR A 131 22.44 17.37 -22.61
CA TYR A 131 22.95 16.13 -22.04
C TYR A 131 22.27 15.77 -20.70
N GLU A 132 22.12 16.73 -19.81
CA GLU A 132 21.54 16.55 -18.48
C GLU A 132 20.06 16.14 -18.54
N ASN A 133 19.28 16.75 -19.43
CA ASN A 133 17.89 16.35 -19.63
C ASN A 133 17.80 14.92 -20.20
N ARG A 134 18.74 14.54 -21.09
CA ARG A 134 18.83 13.16 -21.58
C ARG A 134 19.22 12.18 -20.49
N VAL A 135 20.12 12.56 -19.57
CA VAL A 135 20.44 11.77 -18.36
C VAL A 135 19.18 11.58 -17.51
N LEU A 136 18.41 12.65 -17.28
CA LEU A 136 17.16 12.61 -16.53
C LEU A 136 16.14 11.66 -17.17
N MET A 137 15.89 11.82 -18.48
CA MET A 137 14.98 10.93 -19.23
C MET A 137 15.43 9.46 -19.15
N THR A 138 16.72 9.21 -19.36
CA THR A 138 17.25 7.84 -19.32
C THR A 138 17.12 7.24 -17.93
N LEU A 139 17.37 8.03 -16.85
CA LEU A 139 17.17 7.57 -15.48
C LEU A 139 15.72 7.21 -15.22
N ILE A 140 14.75 8.04 -15.62
CA ILE A 140 13.33 7.78 -15.39
C ILE A 140 12.92 6.46 -16.08
N ARG A 141 13.34 6.25 -17.35
CA ARG A 141 13.08 4.99 -18.05
C ARG A 141 13.72 3.79 -17.37
N LYS A 142 14.97 3.95 -16.97
CA LYS A 142 15.73 2.90 -16.27
C LYS A 142 15.07 2.55 -14.91
N ALA A 143 14.67 3.57 -14.14
CA ALA A 143 13.98 3.37 -12.87
C ALA A 143 12.62 2.68 -13.07
N LEU A 144 11.84 3.10 -14.08
CA LEU A 144 10.57 2.47 -14.40
C LEU A 144 10.77 1.01 -14.81
N HIS A 145 11.72 0.73 -15.70
CA HIS A 145 12.02 -0.65 -16.09
C HIS A 145 12.46 -1.52 -14.90
N PHE A 146 13.28 -0.96 -14.01
CA PHE A 146 13.71 -1.63 -12.78
C PHE A 146 12.52 -1.95 -11.89
N VAL A 147 11.63 -0.97 -11.66
CA VAL A 147 10.43 -1.16 -10.83
C VAL A 147 9.47 -2.17 -11.46
N ASP A 148 9.25 -2.09 -12.77
CA ASP A 148 8.38 -3.02 -13.50
C ASP A 148 8.91 -4.46 -13.44
N ASP A 149 10.23 -4.66 -13.57
CA ASP A 149 10.86 -5.98 -13.44
C ASP A 149 10.67 -6.56 -12.04
N LYS A 150 10.86 -5.74 -10.98
CA LYS A 150 10.65 -6.18 -9.60
C LYS A 150 9.18 -6.43 -9.30
N TYR A 151 8.31 -5.52 -9.74
CA TYR A 151 6.87 -5.62 -9.55
C TYR A 151 6.28 -6.86 -10.21
N SER A 152 6.63 -7.15 -11.47
CA SER A 152 6.15 -8.34 -12.17
C SER A 152 6.59 -9.63 -11.47
N LYS A 153 7.87 -9.71 -11.09
CA LYS A 153 8.40 -10.88 -10.36
C LYS A 153 7.74 -11.09 -9.00
N MET A 154 7.38 -10.01 -8.30
CA MET A 154 6.63 -10.09 -7.05
C MET A 154 5.18 -10.53 -7.27
N LYS A 155 4.54 -10.08 -8.37
CA LYS A 155 3.17 -10.46 -8.69
C LYS A 155 3.05 -11.94 -9.03
N ASP A 156 4.06 -12.49 -9.70
CA ASP A 156 4.08 -13.91 -10.12
C ASP A 156 4.27 -14.88 -8.94
N VAL A 157 4.74 -14.41 -7.80
CA VAL A 157 4.86 -15.22 -6.59
C VAL A 157 3.58 -15.07 -5.77
N PRO A 158 2.82 -16.13 -5.53
CA PRO A 158 1.63 -16.05 -4.70
C PRO A 158 1.99 -15.69 -3.25
N ASN A 159 1.20 -14.80 -2.66
CA ASN A 159 1.23 -14.52 -1.22
C ASN A 159 0.12 -15.38 -0.61
N ASP A 160 0.40 -16.66 -0.47
CA ASP A 160 -0.58 -17.62 -0.03
C ASP A 160 -0.28 -18.01 1.41
N SER A 161 -1.28 -17.94 2.26
CA SER A 161 -1.25 -18.61 3.55
C SER A 161 -2.26 -19.75 3.53
N TYR A 162 -1.79 -20.90 3.95
CA TYR A 162 -2.60 -22.10 4.13
C TYR A 162 -2.47 -22.55 5.57
N ASN A 163 -3.56 -22.53 6.29
CA ASN A 163 -3.63 -23.04 7.66
C ASN A 163 -4.70 -24.11 7.75
N LYS A 164 -4.31 -25.29 8.17
CA LYS A 164 -5.22 -26.41 8.39
C LYS A 164 -5.14 -26.85 9.84
N ILE A 165 -6.26 -26.81 10.51
CA ILE A 165 -6.44 -27.40 11.83
C ILE A 165 -7.32 -28.63 11.64
N SER A 166 -6.81 -29.81 12.00
CA SER A 166 -7.55 -31.06 11.97
C SER A 166 -7.59 -31.64 13.38
N MET A 167 -8.78 -31.82 13.90
CA MET A 167 -9.00 -32.37 15.22
C MET A 167 -10.04 -33.50 15.12
N VAL A 168 -9.71 -34.64 15.66
CA VAL A 168 -10.63 -35.78 15.79
C VAL A 168 -10.72 -36.13 17.26
N ARG A 169 -11.93 -36.08 17.84
CA ARG A 169 -12.18 -36.42 19.22
C ARG A 169 -13.32 -37.41 19.33
N HIS A 170 -13.16 -38.35 20.22
CA HIS A 170 -14.20 -39.32 20.62
C HIS A 170 -14.52 -39.05 22.10
N ILE A 171 -15.68 -38.50 22.36
CA ILE A 171 -16.08 -38.06 23.69
C ILE A 171 -17.31 -38.88 24.15
N ASP A 172 -17.25 -39.45 25.32
CA ASP A 172 -18.40 -40.06 25.97
C ASP A 172 -19.09 -38.97 26.83
N PHE A 173 -20.28 -38.51 26.41
CA PHE A 173 -21.01 -37.46 27.09
C PHE A 173 -22.37 -37.97 27.51
N ASN A 174 -22.60 -38.08 28.84
CA ASN A 174 -23.87 -38.51 29.46
C ASN A 174 -24.44 -39.79 28.75
N GLU A 175 -23.66 -40.84 28.72
CA GLU A 175 -24.02 -42.13 28.10
C GLU A 175 -24.18 -42.07 26.55
N LYS A 176 -23.86 -40.96 25.95
CA LYS A 176 -23.88 -40.81 24.48
C LYS A 176 -22.45 -40.70 23.96
N LYS A 177 -22.17 -41.41 22.87
CA LYS A 177 -20.93 -41.26 22.16
C LYS A 177 -21.04 -40.07 21.19
N VAL A 178 -20.13 -39.14 21.33
CA VAL A 178 -20.04 -37.95 20.45
C VAL A 178 -18.71 -38.05 19.70
N ASP A 179 -18.78 -38.25 18.40
CA ASP A 179 -17.65 -38.20 17.52
C ASP A 179 -17.55 -36.76 16.96
N PHE A 180 -16.48 -36.08 17.28
CA PHE A 180 -16.22 -34.73 16.84
C PHE A 180 -15.08 -34.73 15.83
N ASN A 181 -15.35 -34.23 14.64
CA ASN A 181 -14.36 -34.06 13.59
C ASN A 181 -14.38 -32.61 13.09
N LEU A 182 -13.39 -31.83 13.52
CA LEU A 182 -13.19 -30.47 13.09
C LEU A 182 -12.09 -30.45 12.04
N ASN A 183 -12.41 -29.96 10.87
CA ASN A 183 -11.44 -29.68 9.83
C ASN A 183 -11.60 -28.22 9.39
N TYR A 184 -10.72 -27.37 9.87
CA TYR A 184 -10.69 -25.97 9.54
C TYR A 184 -9.57 -25.72 8.56
N ILE A 185 -9.90 -25.17 7.39
CA ILE A 185 -8.96 -24.81 6.36
C ILE A 185 -9.15 -23.32 6.09
N ASN A 186 -8.09 -22.57 6.28
CA ASN A 186 -8.04 -21.16 5.95
C ASN A 186 -7.00 -20.94 4.86
N GLU A 187 -7.48 -20.57 3.69
CA GLU A 187 -6.64 -20.20 2.55
C GLU A 187 -6.85 -18.71 2.31
N SER A 188 -5.79 -17.93 2.38
CA SER A 188 -5.84 -16.53 2.00
C SER A 188 -5.03 -16.34 0.73
N HIS A 189 -5.70 -15.81 -0.30
CA HIS A 189 -5.06 -15.31 -1.51
C HIS A 189 -5.14 -13.79 -1.46
N GLU A 190 -4.01 -13.14 -1.37
CA GLU A 190 -3.98 -11.68 -1.44
C GLU A 190 -4.25 -11.25 -2.88
N THR A 191 -5.47 -10.85 -3.15
CA THR A 191 -5.84 -10.17 -4.40
C THR A 191 -5.47 -8.70 -4.27
N LEU A 192 -4.52 -8.28 -5.09
CA LEU A 192 -4.13 -6.87 -5.18
C LEU A 192 -5.30 -6.05 -5.73
N ALA A 193 -5.87 -5.20 -4.90
CA ALA A 193 -6.87 -4.23 -5.34
C ALA A 193 -6.25 -3.25 -6.35
N ASP A 194 -6.96 -2.95 -7.43
CA ASP A 194 -6.43 -2.07 -8.48
C ASP A 194 -6.62 -0.57 -8.20
N ASP A 195 -7.47 -0.20 -7.25
CA ASP A 195 -7.79 1.19 -6.92
C ASP A 195 -7.09 1.65 -5.64
N LEU A 196 -6.26 2.70 -5.79
CA LEU A 196 -5.56 3.37 -4.70
C LEU A 196 -6.14 4.77 -4.47
N ASP A 197 -7.14 4.85 -3.61
CA ASP A 197 -7.67 6.13 -3.09
C ASP A 197 -7.06 6.53 -1.73
N VAL A 198 -5.82 6.14 -1.45
CA VAL A 198 -5.17 6.42 -0.17
C VAL A 198 -4.39 7.72 -0.25
N LEU A 199 -4.82 8.71 0.52
CA LEU A 199 -4.20 10.04 0.62
C LEU A 199 -2.97 10.07 1.54
N ASP A 200 -2.84 9.14 2.48
CA ASP A 200 -1.77 9.13 3.48
C ASP A 200 -0.73 8.05 3.19
N VAL A 201 0.50 8.49 2.89
CA VAL A 201 1.63 7.60 2.54
C VAL A 201 2.06 6.72 3.72
N SER A 202 1.85 7.15 4.96
CA SER A 202 2.25 6.41 6.15
C SER A 202 1.42 5.14 6.40
N GLN A 203 0.25 5.05 5.76
CA GLN A 203 -0.68 3.93 5.87
C GLN A 203 -0.61 2.97 4.67
N LEU A 204 0.22 3.28 3.67
CA LEU A 204 0.37 2.45 2.49
C LEU A 204 1.14 1.17 2.82
N SER A 205 0.66 0.04 2.33
CA SER A 205 1.46 -1.19 2.32
C SER A 205 2.72 -1.00 1.46
N ASP A 206 3.76 -1.79 1.71
CA ASP A 206 5.00 -1.73 0.93
C ASP A 206 4.76 -1.94 -0.57
N PHE A 207 3.79 -2.77 -0.91
CA PHE A 207 3.40 -3.03 -2.28
C PHE A 207 2.70 -1.82 -2.93
N ASP A 208 1.86 -1.11 -2.18
CA ASP A 208 1.20 0.11 -2.65
C ASP A 208 2.19 1.25 -2.85
N ARG A 209 3.24 1.33 -2.03
CA ARG A 209 4.35 2.26 -2.24
C ARG A 209 5.03 2.02 -3.59
N ILE A 210 5.29 0.75 -3.94
CA ILE A 210 5.86 0.39 -5.24
C ILE A 210 4.94 0.78 -6.40
N ARG A 211 3.64 0.53 -6.27
CA ARG A 211 2.63 0.94 -7.27
C ARG A 211 2.63 2.47 -7.46
N ARG A 212 2.70 3.23 -6.37
CA ARG A 212 2.79 4.68 -6.41
C ARG A 212 4.05 5.16 -7.11
N ILE A 213 5.22 4.60 -6.80
CA ILE A 213 6.48 4.90 -7.50
C ILE A 213 6.29 4.69 -9.01
N ARG A 214 5.74 3.54 -9.40
CA ARG A 214 5.48 3.19 -10.79
C ARG A 214 4.57 4.20 -11.49
N THR A 215 3.50 4.61 -10.86
CA THR A 215 2.56 5.62 -11.37
C THR A 215 3.26 6.95 -11.54
N THR A 216 3.99 7.44 -10.54
CA THR A 216 4.72 8.71 -10.59
C THR A 216 5.79 8.72 -11.69
N LEU A 217 6.54 7.63 -11.85
CA LEU A 217 7.53 7.52 -12.93
C LEU A 217 6.86 7.56 -14.32
N ASN A 218 5.69 6.95 -14.48
CA ASN A 218 4.91 7.05 -15.72
C ASN A 218 4.39 8.47 -15.96
N GLU A 219 3.97 9.19 -14.92
CA GLU A 219 3.59 10.60 -15.03
C GLU A 219 4.76 11.45 -15.49
N PHE A 220 5.97 11.21 -14.94
CA PHE A 220 7.18 11.91 -15.40
C PHE A 220 7.48 11.69 -16.87
N LEU A 221 7.32 10.46 -17.37
CA LEU A 221 7.50 10.17 -18.80
C LEU A 221 6.47 10.90 -19.68
N ASN A 222 5.32 11.22 -19.13
CA ASN A 222 4.25 11.92 -19.82
C ASN A 222 4.39 13.46 -19.80
N THR A 223 5.36 14.02 -19.08
CA THR A 223 5.63 15.45 -19.05
C THR A 223 6.09 15.98 -20.41
N GLN A 224 5.81 17.24 -20.69
CA GLN A 224 6.14 17.87 -21.97
C GLN A 224 7.63 17.80 -22.25
N LEU A 225 8.48 18.14 -21.25
CA LEU A 225 9.94 18.08 -21.37
C LEU A 225 10.42 16.71 -21.85
N ILE A 226 9.97 15.63 -21.18
CA ILE A 226 10.42 14.27 -21.50
C ILE A 226 9.89 13.82 -22.86
N LYS A 227 8.65 14.18 -23.22
CA LYS A 227 8.09 13.88 -24.55
C LYS A 227 8.88 14.54 -25.67
N GLU A 228 9.31 15.79 -25.51
CA GLU A 228 10.11 16.49 -26.52
C GLU A 228 11.47 15.84 -26.74
N ILE A 229 12.13 15.41 -25.66
CA ILE A 229 13.44 14.75 -25.76
C ILE A 229 13.36 13.23 -25.96
N SER A 230 12.16 12.65 -26.00
CA SER A 230 11.95 11.20 -26.10
C SER A 230 12.56 10.55 -27.36
N LYS A 231 12.78 11.34 -28.41
CA LYS A 231 13.40 10.92 -29.67
C LYS A 231 14.93 10.90 -29.61
N GLU A 232 15.50 11.56 -28.61
CA GLU A 232 16.93 11.61 -28.43
C GLU A 232 17.46 10.26 -27.92
N PRO A 233 18.69 9.89 -28.29
CA PRO A 233 19.29 8.64 -27.84
C PRO A 233 19.51 8.67 -26.30
N GLU A 234 19.30 7.52 -25.69
CA GLU A 234 19.57 7.34 -24.26
C GLU A 234 21.08 7.49 -23.95
N VAL A 235 21.34 7.97 -22.74
CA VAL A 235 22.71 8.12 -22.27
C VAL A 235 23.23 6.76 -21.78
N ARG A 236 24.42 6.41 -22.24
CA ARG A 236 25.11 5.17 -21.81
C ARG A 236 26.16 5.47 -20.74
N PRO A 237 26.36 4.56 -19.78
CA PRO A 237 27.46 4.70 -18.82
C PRO A 237 28.82 4.58 -19.56
N PRO A 238 29.88 5.23 -19.02
CA PRO A 238 29.90 6.08 -17.83
C PRO A 238 29.30 7.47 -18.07
N LEU A 239 28.64 8.04 -17.03
CA LEU A 239 28.08 9.38 -17.14
C LEU A 239 29.17 10.45 -17.23
N MET A 240 29.02 11.38 -18.20
CA MET A 240 29.89 12.55 -18.26
C MET A 240 29.63 13.46 -17.07
N GLN A 241 30.68 13.83 -16.35
CA GLN A 241 30.62 14.65 -15.16
C GLN A 241 30.53 16.13 -15.50
N THR A 242 29.36 16.62 -15.90
CA THR A 242 29.14 18.04 -16.17
C THR A 242 29.08 18.85 -14.89
N ASN A 243 29.32 20.15 -14.98
CA ASN A 243 29.21 21.05 -13.82
C ASN A 243 27.83 21.05 -13.20
N LEU A 244 26.79 20.84 -14.01
CA LEU A 244 25.41 20.79 -13.55
C LEU A 244 25.15 19.52 -12.71
N LEU A 245 25.57 18.36 -13.21
CA LEU A 245 25.43 17.10 -12.48
C LEU A 245 26.18 17.10 -11.15
N LYS A 246 27.28 17.85 -11.04
CA LYS A 246 28.09 17.94 -9.82
C LYS A 246 27.56 18.96 -8.81
N LYS A 247 27.05 20.13 -9.26
CA LYS A 247 26.75 21.28 -8.42
C LYS A 247 25.27 21.45 -8.07
N ASN A 248 24.38 21.05 -8.99
CA ASN A 248 22.94 21.19 -8.77
C ASN A 248 22.47 20.05 -7.82
N PRO A 249 21.80 20.35 -6.69
CA PRO A 249 21.38 19.35 -5.72
C PRO A 249 20.36 18.35 -6.33
N ASN A 250 19.49 18.79 -7.24
CA ASN A 250 18.51 17.93 -7.88
C ASN A 250 19.21 16.89 -8.77
N PHE A 251 20.13 17.34 -9.64
CA PHE A 251 20.88 16.44 -10.51
C PHE A 251 21.89 15.57 -9.76
N LYS A 252 22.42 16.01 -8.61
CA LYS A 252 23.27 15.19 -7.77
C LYS A 252 22.51 13.95 -7.26
N ARG A 253 21.26 14.13 -6.78
CA ARG A 253 20.40 13.02 -6.38
C ARG A 253 20.05 12.09 -7.55
N VAL A 254 19.81 12.65 -8.73
CA VAL A 254 19.61 11.89 -9.98
C VAL A 254 20.81 10.96 -10.27
N VAL A 255 22.04 11.47 -10.14
CA VAL A 255 23.27 10.68 -10.33
C VAL A 255 23.45 9.63 -9.23
N GLU A 256 23.15 9.96 -7.98
CA GLU A 256 23.20 9.02 -6.85
C GLU A 256 22.24 7.84 -7.11
N LEU A 257 20.99 8.12 -7.49
CA LEU A 257 20.02 7.06 -7.84
C LEU A 257 20.50 6.24 -9.05
N TRP A 258 21.07 6.90 -10.09
CA TRP A 258 21.63 6.19 -11.24
C TRP A 258 22.67 5.15 -10.80
N ASN A 259 23.64 5.57 -10.00
CA ASN A 259 24.70 4.69 -9.50
C ASN A 259 24.14 3.57 -8.61
N PHE A 260 23.15 3.90 -7.79
CA PHE A 260 22.46 2.90 -6.96
C PHE A 260 21.81 1.82 -7.84
N LEU A 261 21.02 2.20 -8.85
CA LEU A 261 20.36 1.25 -9.74
C LEU A 261 21.37 0.40 -10.56
N ASP A 262 22.55 0.96 -10.91
CA ASP A 262 23.62 0.20 -11.57
C ASP A 262 24.28 -0.82 -10.67
N SER A 263 24.43 -0.50 -9.38
CA SER A 263 25.06 -1.37 -8.38
C SER A 263 24.10 -2.42 -7.80
N TYR A 264 22.78 -2.16 -7.85
CA TYR A 264 21.79 -3.02 -7.24
C TYR A 264 21.54 -4.29 -8.08
N LYS A 265 22.07 -5.43 -7.60
CA LYS A 265 21.97 -6.73 -8.27
C LYS A 265 21.03 -7.73 -7.58
N ARG A 266 20.46 -7.32 -6.42
CA ARG A 266 19.59 -8.19 -5.64
C ARG A 266 18.23 -8.38 -6.32
N LYS A 267 17.52 -9.44 -5.94
CA LYS A 267 16.17 -9.76 -6.46
C LYS A 267 15.14 -8.67 -6.13
N GLY A 268 15.32 -7.97 -5.02
CA GLY A 268 14.45 -6.87 -4.57
C GLY A 268 13.36 -7.30 -3.61
N PHE A 269 13.20 -8.60 -3.38
CA PHE A 269 12.34 -9.19 -2.38
C PHE A 269 12.80 -10.62 -2.08
N GLU A 270 12.42 -11.11 -0.91
CA GLU A 270 12.61 -12.49 -0.47
C GLU A 270 11.25 -13.12 -0.21
N VAL A 271 11.16 -14.42 -0.36
CA VAL A 271 9.98 -15.20 0.02
C VAL A 271 10.38 -16.01 1.24
N VAL A 272 9.80 -15.64 2.36
CA VAL A 272 9.94 -16.38 3.61
C VAL A 272 8.81 -17.40 3.65
N SER A 273 9.18 -18.68 3.62
CA SER A 273 8.22 -19.78 3.76
C SER A 273 8.38 -20.36 5.14
N GLU A 274 7.34 -20.25 5.95
CA GLU A 274 7.25 -20.91 7.24
C GLU A 274 6.30 -22.10 7.10
N GLU A 275 6.80 -23.30 7.35
CA GLU A 275 6.00 -24.50 7.44
C GLU A 275 5.99 -24.97 8.89
N TYR A 276 4.82 -25.13 9.43
CA TYR A 276 4.66 -25.73 10.76
C TYR A 276 3.81 -26.98 10.66
N ASN A 277 4.41 -28.06 11.10
CA ASN A 277 3.77 -29.33 11.33
C ASN A 277 3.96 -29.67 12.80
N GLY A 278 2.92 -29.76 13.56
CA GLY A 278 3.13 -30.07 14.96
C GLY A 278 1.89 -30.09 15.84
N LYS A 279 2.15 -30.16 17.13
CA LYS A 279 1.12 -30.03 18.15
C LYS A 279 0.71 -28.56 18.24
N MET A 280 -0.59 -28.32 18.39
CA MET A 280 -1.10 -26.98 18.67
C MET A 280 -0.43 -26.39 19.91
N THR A 281 -0.13 -25.10 19.87
CA THR A 281 0.25 -24.36 21.09
C THR A 281 -0.92 -24.37 22.05
N ASP A 282 -0.63 -24.24 23.34
CA ASP A 282 -1.67 -24.24 24.40
C ASP A 282 -2.78 -23.22 24.12
N THR A 283 -2.44 -22.05 23.57
CA THR A 283 -3.39 -21.00 23.21
C THR A 283 -4.32 -21.43 22.09
N VAL A 284 -3.75 -21.95 21.00
CA VAL A 284 -4.54 -22.46 19.85
C VAL A 284 -5.39 -23.65 20.26
N GLN A 285 -4.88 -24.49 21.13
CA GLN A 285 -5.62 -25.63 21.68
C GLN A 285 -6.83 -25.16 22.50
N GLN A 286 -6.67 -24.12 23.32
CA GLN A 286 -7.78 -23.51 24.08
C GLN A 286 -8.86 -22.94 23.16
N ASP A 287 -8.47 -22.22 22.11
CA ASP A 287 -9.41 -21.64 21.16
C ASP A 287 -10.19 -22.74 20.40
N VAL A 288 -9.52 -23.82 20.04
CA VAL A 288 -10.15 -24.96 19.36
C VAL A 288 -11.07 -25.72 20.30
N TYR A 289 -10.68 -25.96 21.55
CA TYR A 289 -11.56 -26.56 22.57
C TYR A 289 -12.79 -25.69 22.82
N PHE A 290 -12.63 -24.37 22.90
CA PHE A 290 -13.74 -23.46 23.00
C PHE A 290 -14.71 -23.57 21.83
N ALA A 291 -14.19 -23.55 20.59
CA ALA A 291 -15.00 -23.71 19.38
C ALA A 291 -15.74 -25.07 19.35
N MET A 292 -15.08 -26.12 19.79
CA MET A 292 -15.65 -27.46 19.90
C MET A 292 -16.78 -27.51 20.94
N GLY A 293 -16.56 -26.96 22.12
CA GLY A 293 -17.57 -26.88 23.17
C GLY A 293 -18.80 -26.09 22.72
N PHE A 294 -18.58 -24.97 22.05
CA PHE A 294 -19.65 -24.17 21.46
C PHE A 294 -20.44 -24.93 20.40
N GLN A 295 -19.75 -25.62 19.48
CA GLN A 295 -20.40 -26.43 18.46
C GLN A 295 -21.25 -27.55 19.09
N HIS A 296 -20.69 -28.26 20.08
CA HIS A 296 -21.43 -29.28 20.82
C HIS A 296 -22.69 -28.69 21.51
N PHE A 297 -22.56 -27.54 22.15
CA PHE A 297 -23.68 -26.85 22.78
C PHE A 297 -24.77 -26.49 21.76
N MET A 298 -24.40 -25.92 20.59
CA MET A 298 -25.34 -25.58 19.52
C MET A 298 -26.07 -26.83 18.98
N MET A 299 -25.37 -27.93 18.81
CA MET A 299 -25.96 -29.21 18.40
C MET A 299 -26.89 -29.75 19.46
N SER A 300 -26.54 -29.62 20.75
CA SER A 300 -27.37 -30.03 21.88
C SER A 300 -28.68 -29.23 21.95
N ILE A 301 -28.62 -27.90 21.71
CA ILE A 301 -29.81 -27.07 21.59
C ILE A 301 -30.69 -27.51 20.41
N ALA A 302 -30.07 -27.80 19.28
CA ALA A 302 -30.78 -28.21 18.08
C ALA A 302 -31.53 -29.54 18.25
N THR A 303 -30.94 -30.47 19.01
CA THR A 303 -31.44 -31.85 19.19
C THR A 303 -32.27 -32.04 20.48
N ASN A 304 -32.18 -31.15 21.48
CA ASN A 304 -32.89 -31.24 22.73
C ASN A 304 -33.94 -30.13 22.92
N PRO A 305 -35.24 -30.43 22.73
CA PRO A 305 -36.30 -29.43 22.87
C PRO A 305 -36.40 -28.80 24.28
N ALA A 306 -36.10 -29.57 25.34
CA ALA A 306 -36.15 -29.06 26.72
C ALA A 306 -35.08 -28.00 26.97
N LEU A 307 -33.83 -28.24 26.53
CA LEU A 307 -32.73 -27.29 26.58
C LEU A 307 -33.05 -26.01 25.81
N ARG A 308 -33.66 -26.17 24.62
CA ARG A 308 -34.09 -25.03 23.81
C ARG A 308 -35.15 -24.18 24.52
N SER A 309 -36.10 -24.81 25.23
CA SER A 309 -37.14 -24.09 25.97
C SER A 309 -36.55 -23.27 27.11
N ILE A 310 -35.66 -23.86 27.91
CA ILE A 310 -34.97 -23.17 29.00
C ILE A 310 -34.17 -21.95 28.50
N LEU A 311 -33.41 -22.12 27.45
CA LEU A 311 -32.61 -21.03 26.86
C LEU A 311 -33.50 -19.93 26.26
N LYS A 312 -34.63 -20.30 25.66
CA LYS A 312 -35.57 -19.32 25.12
C LYS A 312 -36.18 -18.49 26.25
N GLU A 313 -36.61 -19.13 27.33
CA GLU A 313 -37.14 -18.41 28.51
C GLU A 313 -36.12 -17.43 29.12
N GLN A 314 -34.85 -17.85 29.21
CA GLN A 314 -33.75 -16.97 29.68
C GLN A 314 -33.50 -15.81 28.73
N TYR A 315 -33.48 -16.05 27.45
CA TYR A 315 -33.30 -15.02 26.42
C TYR A 315 -34.44 -14.03 26.39
N ASP A 316 -35.68 -14.50 26.49
CA ASP A 316 -36.88 -13.65 26.55
C ASP A 316 -36.90 -12.81 27.84
N ALA A 317 -36.48 -13.38 28.97
CA ALA A 317 -36.36 -12.66 30.24
C ALA A 317 -35.30 -11.55 30.20
N GLU A 318 -34.14 -11.82 29.60
CA GLU A 318 -33.07 -10.83 29.47
C GLU A 318 -33.45 -9.71 28.48
N ASN A 319 -34.09 -10.04 27.36
CA ASN A 319 -34.62 -9.04 26.42
C ASN A 319 -35.68 -8.15 27.07
N ALA A 320 -36.55 -8.73 27.92
CA ALA A 320 -37.53 -7.96 28.69
C ALA A 320 -36.83 -6.99 29.67
N ARG A 321 -35.77 -7.43 30.32
CA ARG A 321 -34.95 -6.60 31.23
C ARG A 321 -34.28 -5.45 30.50
N ILE A 322 -33.68 -5.72 29.33
CA ILE A 322 -33.06 -4.70 28.47
C ILE A 322 -34.10 -3.68 28.00
N ALA A 323 -35.27 -4.16 27.55
CA ALA A 323 -36.36 -3.28 27.11
C ALA A 323 -36.88 -2.41 28.27
N GLU A 324 -36.95 -2.94 29.50
CA GLU A 324 -37.30 -2.18 30.66
C GLU A 324 -36.25 -1.12 31.03
N GLU A 325 -34.94 -1.45 30.90
CA GLU A 325 -33.86 -0.48 31.09
C GLU A 325 -33.85 0.62 29.99
N GLU A 326 -34.14 0.27 28.75
CA GLU A 326 -34.25 1.24 27.67
C GLU A 326 -35.49 2.13 27.78
N SER A 327 -36.56 1.63 28.37
CA SER A 327 -37.79 2.40 28.61
C SER A 327 -37.71 3.41 29.77
N LYS A 328 -36.65 3.34 30.59
CA LYS A 328 -36.41 4.34 31.64
C LYS A 328 -36.20 5.73 31.05
N PRO A 329 -36.91 6.76 31.52
CA PRO A 329 -36.89 8.08 30.92
C PRO A 329 -35.47 8.66 30.88
N GLN A 330 -35.12 9.24 29.75
CA GLN A 330 -33.81 9.81 29.45
C GLN A 330 -33.27 10.77 30.53
N LYS A 331 -34.18 11.45 31.25
CA LYS A 331 -33.85 12.29 32.39
C LYS A 331 -33.15 11.56 33.57
N THR A 332 -33.43 10.28 33.75
CA THR A 332 -32.77 9.46 34.79
C THR A 332 -31.34 9.09 34.42
N ARG A 333 -31.10 8.80 33.11
CA ARG A 333 -29.75 8.54 32.60
C ARG A 333 -28.87 9.80 32.66
N GLU A 334 -29.43 10.96 32.28
CA GLU A 334 -28.73 12.25 32.40
C GLU A 334 -28.39 12.63 33.83
N ALA A 335 -29.29 12.34 34.77
CA ALA A 335 -29.06 12.59 36.19
C ALA A 335 -27.96 11.69 36.78
N VAL A 336 -27.92 10.41 36.41
CA VAL A 336 -26.85 9.47 36.81
C VAL A 336 -25.51 9.88 36.18
N MET A 337 -25.49 10.23 34.92
CA MET A 337 -24.29 10.67 34.24
C MET A 337 -23.75 12.00 34.80
N LYS A 338 -24.65 12.93 35.18
CA LYS A 338 -24.29 14.17 35.82
C LYS A 338 -23.72 13.93 37.23
N ALA A 339 -24.33 13.03 37.99
CA ALA A 339 -23.84 12.65 39.33
C ALA A 339 -22.45 12.00 39.27
N GLN A 340 -22.19 11.14 38.27
CA GLN A 340 -20.86 10.56 38.02
C GLN A 340 -19.84 11.62 37.66
N LEU A 341 -20.20 12.57 36.77
CA LEU A 341 -19.33 13.65 36.39
C LEU A 341 -18.96 14.60 37.53
N ASP A 342 -19.94 14.89 38.39
CA ASP A 342 -19.74 15.72 39.60
C ASP A 342 -18.88 14.99 40.65
N ALA A 343 -18.99 13.67 40.77
CA ALA A 343 -18.11 12.85 41.61
C ALA A 343 -16.65 12.90 41.14
N VAL A 344 -16.42 12.70 39.85
CA VAL A 344 -15.06 12.78 39.23
C VAL A 344 -14.46 14.16 39.42
N ARG A 345 -15.21 15.25 39.19
CA ARG A 345 -14.74 16.63 39.42
C ARG A 345 -14.37 16.90 40.86
N LYS A 346 -15.11 16.33 41.80
CA LYS A 346 -14.82 16.47 43.24
C LYS A 346 -13.50 15.77 43.59
N GLU A 347 -13.28 14.59 43.06
CA GLU A 347 -12.04 13.83 43.27
C GLU A 347 -10.83 14.54 42.65
N GLU A 348 -10.95 15.09 41.45
CA GLU A 348 -9.89 15.91 40.81
C GLU A 348 -9.56 17.15 41.62
N MET A 349 -10.58 17.80 42.22
CA MET A 349 -10.39 18.97 43.05
C MET A 349 -9.69 18.64 44.38
N GLU A 350 -10.01 17.50 44.98
CA GLU A 350 -9.31 17.01 46.17
C GLU A 350 -7.84 16.66 45.89
N ILE A 351 -7.55 16.05 44.75
CA ILE A 351 -6.17 15.76 44.31
C ILE A 351 -5.38 17.06 44.15
N ARG A 352 -5.94 18.06 43.45
CA ARG A 352 -5.30 19.39 43.30
C ARG A 352 -5.06 20.10 44.63
N LEU A 353 -5.98 20.01 45.54
CA LEU A 353 -5.82 20.59 46.89
C LEU A 353 -4.72 19.88 47.70
N ARG A 354 -4.55 18.56 47.54
CA ARG A 354 -3.42 17.83 48.15
C ARG A 354 -2.09 18.27 47.54
N GLU A 355 -1.99 18.37 46.24
CA GLU A 355 -0.77 18.83 45.54
C GLU A 355 -0.37 20.26 45.94
N ILE A 356 -1.32 21.17 46.12
CA ILE A 356 -1.06 22.53 46.60
C ILE A 356 -0.53 22.50 48.04
N ARG A 357 -1.13 21.72 48.94
CA ARG A 357 -0.66 21.59 50.34
C ARG A 357 0.71 20.94 50.46
N GLU A 358 1.09 20.07 49.51
CA GLU A 358 2.43 19.48 49.47
C GLU A 358 3.51 20.44 48.93
N ARG A 359 3.12 21.40 48.09
CA ARG A 359 4.02 22.46 47.58
C ARG A 359 4.22 23.63 48.56
N GLU A 360 3.33 23.78 49.55
CA GLU A 360 3.44 24.80 50.58
C GLU A 360 4.16 24.31 51.86
N LYS A 361 4.56 23.03 51.91
CA LYS A 361 5.45 22.44 52.94
C LYS A 361 6.90 22.34 52.42
#